data_64961c2d7d4c273878f88f88aed78395
#
_entry.id   64961c2d7d4c273878f88f88aed78395
#
_cell.length_a   1.000
_cell.length_b   1.000
_cell.length_c   1.000
_cell.angle_alpha   90.00
_cell.angle_beta   90.00
_cell.angle_gamma   90.00
#
_symmetry.space_group_name_H-M   'P 1'
#
loop_
_entity.id
_entity.type
_entity.pdbx_description
1 polymer ?
#
loop_
_entity_poly.entity_id
_entity_poly.type
_entity_poly.pdbx_seq_one_letter_code
_entity_poly.pdbx_strand_id
1 'polypeptide(L)'
;FDSLYPLQEKKIINENKNRGKKVMSKEKFVRNKPHCNIGTIGHVDHGKTTLTAAITITLAEAGGGTAVAYDQIDKAPEEKERGITISTAHVEYETEKRHYAHVDCPGHADYVKNMITGAAQMDGAILVVNAADGPMPQTREHILLGRQVGIPAIVVYLNKVDQVDDKDMIELVEEEIRELLTSYKYPG
;
A
#
# COMPACT_ATOMS: atom_id res chain seq x y z
N PHE A 1 -19.62 -62.70 -37.29
CA PHE A 1 -18.42 -61.96 -36.81
C PHE A 1 -18.69 -60.47 -36.78
N ASP A 2 -19.74 -60.03 -36.07
CA ASP A 2 -19.96 -58.58 -35.83
C ASP A 2 -20.86 -58.47 -34.59
N SER A 3 -20.25 -58.27 -33.44
CA SER A 3 -20.90 -57.65 -32.27
C SER A 3 -20.07 -57.79 -30.98
N LEU A 4 -18.92 -57.15 -30.89
CA LEU A 4 -18.17 -57.12 -29.62
C LEU A 4 -17.49 -55.79 -29.29
N TYR A 5 -17.76 -54.70 -30.02
CA TYR A 5 -17.10 -53.41 -29.71
C TYR A 5 -18.01 -52.17 -29.81
N PRO A 6 -19.07 -52.04 -28.96
CA PRO A 6 -19.56 -50.69 -28.70
C PRO A 6 -19.71 -50.29 -27.22
N LEU A 7 -19.41 -51.15 -26.25
CA LEU A 7 -19.69 -50.83 -24.83
C LEU A 7 -18.53 -50.19 -24.05
N GLN A 8 -17.31 -50.33 -24.50
CA GLN A 8 -16.17 -49.74 -23.79
C GLN A 8 -15.92 -48.25 -24.15
N GLU A 9 -16.16 -47.83 -25.37
CA GLU A 9 -15.97 -46.42 -25.74
C GLU A 9 -17.01 -45.47 -25.09
N LYS A 10 -18.24 -45.94 -24.84
CA LYS A 10 -19.26 -45.11 -24.15
C LYS A 10 -18.96 -44.87 -22.67
N LYS A 11 -18.22 -45.78 -22.02
CA LYS A 11 -17.84 -45.61 -20.62
C LYS A 11 -16.70 -44.63 -20.44
N ILE A 12 -15.73 -44.63 -21.37
CA ILE A 12 -14.60 -43.71 -21.35
C ILE A 12 -15.01 -42.27 -21.65
N ILE A 13 -15.99 -42.07 -22.55
CA ILE A 13 -16.51 -40.75 -22.89
C ILE A 13 -17.34 -40.14 -21.75
N ASN A 14 -18.01 -40.95 -20.92
CA ASN A 14 -18.75 -40.43 -19.77
C ASN A 14 -17.90 -40.12 -18.55
N GLU A 15 -16.75 -40.80 -18.36
CA GLU A 15 -15.82 -40.49 -17.27
C GLU A 15 -15.01 -39.21 -17.55
N ASN A 16 -14.71 -38.89 -18.82
CA ASN A 16 -14.04 -37.67 -19.19
C ASN A 16 -14.94 -36.42 -19.18
N LYS A 17 -16.28 -36.56 -19.26
CA LYS A 17 -17.21 -35.42 -19.15
C LYS A 17 -17.40 -34.91 -17.72
N ASN A 18 -17.06 -35.70 -16.70
CA ASN A 18 -17.21 -35.31 -15.29
C ASN A 18 -15.92 -34.76 -14.67
N ARG A 19 -14.78 -34.76 -15.38
CA ARG A 19 -13.51 -34.18 -14.89
C ARG A 19 -13.33 -32.69 -15.20
N GLY A 20 -14.25 -32.05 -15.91
CA GLY A 20 -14.10 -30.69 -16.44
C GLY A 20 -14.93 -29.59 -15.81
N LYS A 21 -15.57 -29.78 -14.66
CA LYS A 21 -16.31 -28.70 -13.98
C LYS A 21 -16.11 -28.73 -12.47
N LYS A 22 -14.88 -28.56 -12.02
CA LYS A 22 -14.69 -27.91 -10.72
C LYS A 22 -14.85 -26.42 -10.97
N VAL A 23 -16.11 -25.96 -10.98
CA VAL A 23 -16.42 -24.53 -10.86
C VAL A 23 -15.86 -24.14 -9.50
N MET A 24 -14.69 -23.50 -9.50
CA MET A 24 -14.26 -22.76 -8.33
C MET A 24 -15.32 -21.66 -8.14
N SER A 25 -16.29 -21.92 -7.29
CA SER A 25 -17.12 -20.87 -6.74
C SER A 25 -16.14 -19.91 -6.05
N LYS A 26 -15.95 -18.72 -6.62
CA LYS A 26 -15.30 -17.64 -5.88
C LYS A 26 -16.13 -17.48 -4.62
N GLU A 27 -15.55 -17.82 -3.47
CA GLU A 27 -16.15 -17.49 -2.19
C GLU A 27 -16.47 -16.01 -2.22
N LYS A 28 -17.73 -15.68 -1.97
CA LYS A 28 -18.18 -14.30 -1.95
C LYS A 28 -17.49 -13.66 -0.76
N PHE A 29 -16.53 -12.76 -1.02
CA PHE A 29 -15.86 -12.01 0.03
C PHE A 29 -16.91 -11.19 0.79
N VAL A 30 -17.19 -11.57 2.01
CA VAL A 30 -18.14 -10.88 2.88
C VAL A 30 -17.36 -9.82 3.66
N ARG A 31 -17.57 -8.57 3.32
CA ARG A 31 -16.97 -7.43 4.05
C ARG A 31 -17.70 -7.29 5.39
N ASN A 32 -17.04 -7.69 6.45
CA ASN A 32 -17.57 -7.60 7.82
C ASN A 32 -17.22 -6.26 8.50
N LYS A 33 -16.28 -5.48 7.94
CA LYS A 33 -15.81 -4.19 8.47
C LYS A 33 -15.85 -3.12 7.38
N PRO A 34 -16.04 -1.84 7.74
CA PRO A 34 -15.85 -0.73 6.80
C PRO A 34 -14.44 -0.78 6.19
N HIS A 35 -14.35 -0.54 4.90
CA HIS A 35 -13.09 -0.55 4.15
C HIS A 35 -12.56 0.86 3.95
N CYS A 36 -11.23 1.02 3.96
CA CYS A 36 -10.55 2.28 3.73
C CYS A 36 -9.28 2.04 2.91
N ASN A 37 -9.16 2.73 1.80
CA ASN A 37 -7.94 2.72 0.99
C ASN A 37 -7.03 3.84 1.48
N ILE A 38 -5.83 3.51 1.90
CA ILE A 38 -4.84 4.49 2.35
C ILE A 38 -3.52 4.25 1.61
N GLY A 39 -2.61 5.21 1.71
CA GLY A 39 -1.27 5.01 1.17
C GLY A 39 -0.24 5.88 1.85
N THR A 40 1.03 5.46 1.77
CA THR A 40 2.18 6.23 2.19
C THR A 40 2.70 7.08 1.04
N ILE A 41 2.89 8.38 1.30
CA ILE A 41 3.47 9.36 0.38
C ILE A 41 4.59 10.14 1.09
N GLY A 42 5.44 10.83 0.34
CA GLY A 42 6.54 11.62 0.88
C GLY A 42 7.86 11.35 0.15
N HIS A 43 8.91 12.04 0.57
CA HIS A 43 10.22 12.03 -0.08
C HIS A 43 10.87 10.63 -0.05
N VAL A 44 11.81 10.38 -0.98
CA VAL A 44 12.67 9.18 -0.94
C VAL A 44 13.44 9.14 0.39
N ASP A 45 13.73 7.96 0.90
CA ASP A 45 14.46 7.71 2.15
C ASP A 45 13.83 8.26 3.45
N HIS A 46 12.63 8.83 3.40
CA HIS A 46 11.90 9.24 4.61
C HIS A 46 11.30 8.06 5.41
N GLY A 47 11.34 6.83 4.86
CA GLY A 47 10.96 5.60 5.57
C GLY A 47 9.50 5.15 5.33
N LYS A 48 8.91 5.47 4.16
CA LYS A 48 7.55 5.03 3.80
C LYS A 48 7.37 3.52 3.85
N THR A 49 8.21 2.79 3.14
CA THR A 49 8.18 1.31 3.08
C THR A 49 8.48 0.69 4.44
N THR A 50 9.39 1.29 5.21
CA THR A 50 9.70 0.85 6.58
C THR A 50 8.48 1.00 7.50
N LEU A 51 7.77 2.14 7.40
CA LEU A 51 6.53 2.36 8.15
C LEU A 51 5.45 1.36 7.75
N THR A 52 5.28 1.13 6.43
CA THR A 52 4.32 0.15 5.90
C THR A 52 4.60 -1.25 6.45
N ALA A 53 5.85 -1.69 6.43
CA ALA A 53 6.26 -2.97 7.02
C ALA A 53 5.97 -3.02 8.53
N ALA A 54 6.33 -1.98 9.28
CA ALA A 54 6.10 -1.91 10.73
C ALA A 54 4.60 -2.00 11.08
N ILE A 55 3.74 -1.32 10.32
CA ILE A 55 2.27 -1.40 10.50
C ILE A 55 1.78 -2.83 10.32
N THR A 56 2.19 -3.51 9.23
CA THR A 56 1.74 -4.89 8.97
C THR A 56 2.20 -5.86 10.02
N ILE A 57 3.45 -5.73 10.49
CA ILE A 57 4.02 -6.59 11.54
C ILE A 57 3.26 -6.39 12.86
N THR A 58 3.11 -5.14 13.31
CA THR A 58 2.43 -4.81 14.57
C THR A 58 0.97 -5.28 14.57
N LEU A 59 0.25 -5.08 13.47
CA LEU A 59 -1.15 -5.51 13.37
C LEU A 59 -1.28 -7.03 13.22
N ALA A 60 -0.33 -7.71 12.60
CA ALA A 60 -0.33 -9.17 12.54
C ALA A 60 -0.16 -9.80 13.93
N GLU A 61 0.68 -9.22 14.80
CA GLU A 61 0.82 -9.63 16.21
C GLU A 61 -0.49 -9.47 16.98
N ALA A 62 -1.30 -8.46 16.62
CA ALA A 62 -2.64 -8.25 17.19
C ALA A 62 -3.74 -9.07 16.49
N GLY A 63 -3.40 -9.95 15.54
CA GLY A 63 -4.36 -10.77 14.79
C GLY A 63 -5.07 -10.04 13.64
N GLY A 64 -4.60 -8.87 13.23
CA GLY A 64 -5.19 -8.00 12.23
C GLY A 64 -4.66 -8.19 10.80
N GLY A 65 -4.07 -9.35 10.48
CA GLY A 65 -3.59 -9.65 9.14
C GLY A 65 -2.31 -10.47 9.09
N THR A 66 -1.61 -10.40 7.97
CA THR A 66 -0.33 -11.10 7.77
C THR A 66 0.81 -10.10 7.81
N ALA A 67 1.85 -10.40 8.58
CA ALA A 67 3.08 -9.61 8.59
C ALA A 67 3.75 -9.65 7.21
N VAL A 68 4.11 -8.48 6.70
CA VAL A 68 4.85 -8.33 5.43
C VAL A 68 6.17 -7.63 5.75
N ALA A 69 7.27 -8.32 5.54
CA ALA A 69 8.60 -7.76 5.78
C ALA A 69 8.98 -6.76 4.69
N TYR A 70 9.92 -5.86 4.99
CA TYR A 70 10.40 -4.81 4.08
C TYR A 70 10.78 -5.35 2.69
N ASP A 71 11.56 -6.43 2.65
CA ASP A 71 12.05 -7.08 1.42
C ASP A 71 10.95 -7.80 0.63
N GLN A 72 9.77 -7.97 1.23
CA GLN A 72 8.57 -8.50 0.59
C GLN A 72 7.67 -7.41 0.02
N ILE A 73 7.83 -6.16 0.45
CA ILE A 73 7.17 -4.99 -0.12
C ILE A 73 7.93 -4.56 -1.37
N ASP A 74 9.22 -4.25 -1.24
CA ASP A 74 10.12 -3.91 -2.34
C ASP A 74 10.71 -5.21 -2.93
N LYS A 75 10.02 -5.79 -3.91
CA LYS A 75 10.32 -7.13 -4.45
C LYS A 75 11.25 -7.12 -5.64
N ALA A 76 11.22 -6.06 -6.45
CA ALA A 76 11.98 -6.00 -7.69
C ALA A 76 13.49 -5.98 -7.41
N PRO A 77 14.31 -6.69 -8.21
CA PRO A 77 15.77 -6.66 -8.05
C PRO A 77 16.33 -5.24 -8.06
N GLU A 78 15.80 -4.37 -8.90
CA GLU A 78 16.21 -2.95 -9.01
C GLU A 78 15.84 -2.15 -7.75
N GLU A 79 14.72 -2.45 -7.11
CA GLU A 79 14.31 -1.82 -5.84
C GLU A 79 15.29 -2.19 -4.73
N LYS A 80 15.67 -3.47 -4.66
CA LYS A 80 16.62 -3.98 -3.66
C LYS A 80 18.04 -3.46 -3.88
N GLU A 81 18.48 -3.35 -5.14
CA GLU A 81 19.80 -2.84 -5.48
C GLU A 81 19.94 -1.35 -5.19
N ARG A 82 18.90 -0.57 -5.47
CA ARG A 82 18.91 0.89 -5.28
C ARG A 82 18.42 1.33 -3.90
N GLY A 83 17.77 0.46 -3.14
CA GLY A 83 17.14 0.78 -1.86
C GLY A 83 15.97 1.77 -1.96
N ILE A 84 15.31 1.85 -3.14
CA ILE A 84 14.20 2.76 -3.39
C ILE A 84 13.01 2.00 -3.95
N THR A 85 11.79 2.39 -3.57
CA THR A 85 10.55 1.86 -4.13
C THR A 85 10.31 2.44 -5.53
N ILE A 86 10.15 1.58 -6.52
CA ILE A 86 9.90 1.93 -7.93
C ILE A 86 8.43 1.73 -8.28
N SER A 87 7.88 0.59 -7.90
CA SER A 87 6.50 0.22 -8.17
C SER A 87 5.64 0.38 -6.91
N THR A 88 4.35 0.66 -7.09
CA THR A 88 3.42 0.65 -5.96
C THR A 88 3.26 -0.75 -5.42
N ALA A 89 3.42 -0.92 -4.10
CA ALA A 89 3.12 -2.16 -3.42
C ALA A 89 1.77 -2.07 -2.71
N HIS A 90 1.06 -3.18 -2.64
CA HIS A 90 -0.25 -3.27 -1.98
C HIS A 90 -0.16 -4.26 -0.84
N VAL A 91 -0.55 -3.83 0.34
CA VAL A 91 -0.70 -4.68 1.53
C VAL A 91 -2.09 -4.47 2.14
N GLU A 92 -2.58 -5.49 2.83
CA GLU A 92 -3.89 -5.46 3.49
C GLU A 92 -3.72 -5.81 4.96
N TYR A 93 -4.45 -5.11 5.81
CA TYR A 93 -4.50 -5.36 7.25
C TYR A 93 -5.79 -4.85 7.87
N GLU A 94 -6.05 -5.27 9.09
CA GLU A 94 -7.25 -4.92 9.82
C GLU A 94 -6.94 -4.39 11.22
N THR A 95 -7.77 -3.47 11.67
CA THR A 95 -7.93 -3.11 13.07
C THR A 95 -9.24 -3.70 13.59
N GLU A 96 -9.56 -3.53 14.86
CA GLU A 96 -10.86 -3.91 15.41
C GLU A 96 -12.03 -3.29 14.65
N LYS A 97 -11.84 -2.06 14.14
CA LYS A 97 -12.92 -1.23 13.57
C LYS A 97 -12.95 -1.22 12.05
N ARG A 98 -11.84 -1.44 11.36
CA ARG A 98 -11.72 -1.23 9.91
C ARG A 98 -10.78 -2.23 9.24
N HIS A 99 -11.06 -2.49 7.96
CA HIS A 99 -10.15 -3.13 7.03
C HIS A 99 -9.47 -2.07 6.15
N TYR A 100 -8.17 -2.19 5.96
CA TYR A 100 -7.37 -1.26 5.17
C TYR A 100 -6.72 -1.97 3.98
N ALA A 101 -6.83 -1.37 2.80
CA ALA A 101 -5.91 -1.62 1.70
C ALA A 101 -4.91 -0.47 1.69
N HIS A 102 -3.64 -0.79 1.83
CA HIS A 102 -2.56 0.17 1.92
C HIS A 102 -1.68 0.09 0.68
N VAL A 103 -1.47 1.23 0.06
CA VAL A 103 -0.62 1.39 -1.13
C VAL A 103 0.68 2.08 -0.71
N ASP A 104 1.80 1.39 -0.80
CA ASP A 104 3.11 2.01 -0.63
C ASP A 104 3.53 2.66 -1.95
N CYS A 105 3.69 3.99 -1.93
CA CYS A 105 3.99 4.78 -3.12
C CYS A 105 5.48 5.05 -3.24
N PRO A 106 6.03 5.03 -4.49
CA PRO A 106 7.41 5.43 -4.73
C PRO A 106 7.63 6.90 -4.34
N GLY A 107 8.81 7.19 -3.79
CA GLY A 107 9.18 8.54 -3.38
C GLY A 107 9.89 9.35 -4.45
N HIS A 108 10.48 8.71 -5.46
CA HIS A 108 11.33 9.34 -6.44
C HIS A 108 10.52 10.00 -7.58
N ALA A 109 10.97 11.18 -8.04
CA ALA A 109 10.29 11.96 -9.09
C ALA A 109 10.08 11.20 -10.40
N ASP A 110 10.99 10.30 -10.79
CA ASP A 110 10.90 9.51 -12.02
C ASP A 110 9.68 8.55 -12.02
N TYR A 111 9.12 8.25 -10.85
CA TYR A 111 8.02 7.29 -10.68
C TYR A 111 6.68 7.94 -10.33
N VAL A 112 6.56 9.25 -10.57
CA VAL A 112 5.33 10.05 -10.32
C VAL A 112 4.08 9.41 -10.94
N LYS A 113 4.18 8.81 -12.12
CA LYS A 113 3.04 8.11 -12.76
C LYS A 113 2.51 6.96 -11.90
N ASN A 114 3.40 6.20 -11.28
CA ASN A 114 3.03 5.09 -10.42
C ASN A 114 2.37 5.62 -9.12
N MET A 115 2.91 6.70 -8.58
CA MET A 115 2.33 7.40 -7.43
C MET A 115 0.91 7.90 -7.74
N ILE A 116 0.68 8.57 -8.89
CA ILE A 116 -0.63 9.07 -9.29
C ILE A 116 -1.64 7.93 -9.42
N THR A 117 -1.24 6.81 -10.02
CA THR A 117 -2.12 5.65 -10.20
C THR A 117 -2.54 5.04 -8.85
N GLY A 118 -1.62 4.94 -7.90
CA GLY A 118 -1.91 4.48 -6.54
C GLY A 118 -2.78 5.49 -5.77
N ALA A 119 -2.44 6.76 -5.83
CA ALA A 119 -3.09 7.84 -5.08
C ALA A 119 -4.54 8.09 -5.51
N ALA A 120 -4.88 7.88 -6.78
CA ALA A 120 -6.24 8.10 -7.31
C ALA A 120 -7.33 7.21 -6.67
N GLN A 121 -6.95 6.20 -5.89
CA GLN A 121 -7.87 5.26 -5.24
C GLN A 121 -7.87 5.39 -3.70
N MET A 122 -7.21 6.40 -3.15
CA MET A 122 -7.04 6.57 -1.71
C MET A 122 -8.16 7.39 -1.09
N ASP A 123 -8.68 6.91 0.04
CA ASP A 123 -9.57 7.64 0.95
C ASP A 123 -8.79 8.55 1.91
N GLY A 124 -7.48 8.35 2.03
CA GLY A 124 -6.56 9.15 2.83
C GLY A 124 -5.11 8.78 2.57
N ALA A 125 -4.19 9.65 2.93
CA ALA A 125 -2.75 9.38 2.81
C ALA A 125 -2.01 9.62 4.13
N ILE A 126 -0.93 8.86 4.33
CA ILE A 126 0.04 9.07 5.40
C ILE A 126 1.25 9.75 4.76
N LEU A 127 1.45 11.01 5.09
CA LEU A 127 2.63 11.77 4.67
C LEU A 127 3.76 11.48 5.63
N VAL A 128 4.78 10.78 5.15
CA VAL A 128 5.96 10.43 5.95
C VAL A 128 7.05 11.47 5.71
N VAL A 129 7.48 12.14 6.78
CA VAL A 129 8.53 13.16 6.75
C VAL A 129 9.61 12.79 7.75
N ASN A 130 10.87 12.82 7.32
CA ASN A 130 12.01 12.71 8.23
C ASN A 130 12.11 13.99 9.08
N ALA A 131 12.10 13.86 10.40
CA ALA A 131 12.16 14.99 11.31
C ALA A 131 13.46 15.80 11.23
N ALA A 132 14.56 15.17 10.80
CA ALA A 132 15.86 15.85 10.65
C ALA A 132 15.94 16.68 9.35
N ASP A 133 15.25 16.25 8.27
CA ASP A 133 15.35 16.91 6.96
C ASP A 133 14.18 17.87 6.70
N GLY A 134 13.05 17.67 7.40
CA GLY A 134 11.81 18.42 7.14
C GLY A 134 11.18 18.11 5.79
N PRO A 135 10.25 18.96 5.31
CA PRO A 135 9.58 18.77 4.04
C PRO A 135 10.50 19.08 2.85
N MET A 136 10.88 18.04 2.14
CA MET A 136 11.74 18.06 0.96
C MET A 136 10.93 18.34 -0.35
N PRO A 137 11.58 18.63 -1.50
CA PRO A 137 10.88 18.95 -2.74
C PRO A 137 9.79 17.94 -3.15
N GLN A 138 10.09 16.64 -3.08
CA GLN A 138 9.12 15.59 -3.42
C GLN A 138 7.95 15.52 -2.41
N THR A 139 8.15 15.94 -1.17
CA THR A 139 7.06 16.09 -0.20
C THR A 139 6.01 17.07 -0.71
N ARG A 140 6.46 18.22 -1.23
CA ARG A 140 5.58 19.26 -1.82
C ARG A 140 4.89 18.76 -3.08
N GLU A 141 5.60 18.06 -3.95
CA GLU A 141 5.04 17.45 -5.17
C GLU A 141 3.95 16.42 -4.83
N HIS A 142 4.19 15.55 -3.86
CA HIS A 142 3.23 14.53 -3.45
C HIS A 142 1.96 15.12 -2.83
N ILE A 143 2.06 16.19 -2.02
CA ILE A 143 0.90 16.90 -1.49
C ILE A 143 0.10 17.53 -2.63
N LEU A 144 0.77 18.19 -3.58
CA LEU A 144 0.13 18.79 -4.75
C LEU A 144 -0.60 17.74 -5.59
N LEU A 145 0.08 16.63 -5.91
CA LEU A 145 -0.51 15.53 -6.68
C LEU A 145 -1.67 14.89 -5.94
N GLY A 146 -1.52 14.64 -4.64
CA GLY A 146 -2.59 14.13 -3.79
C GLY A 146 -3.84 15.03 -3.84
N ARG A 147 -3.65 16.34 -3.83
CA ARG A 147 -4.74 17.30 -3.99
C ARG A 147 -5.40 17.24 -5.36
N GLN A 148 -4.60 17.11 -6.43
CA GLN A 148 -5.09 17.02 -7.80
C GLN A 148 -5.90 15.74 -8.08
N VAL A 149 -5.47 14.61 -7.53
CA VAL A 149 -6.18 13.33 -7.67
C VAL A 149 -7.34 13.17 -6.70
N GLY A 150 -7.50 14.11 -5.77
CA GLY A 150 -8.68 14.19 -4.89
C GLY A 150 -8.56 13.41 -3.59
N ILE A 151 -7.35 13.16 -3.07
CA ILE A 151 -7.18 12.59 -1.71
C ILE A 151 -7.83 13.55 -0.70
N PRO A 152 -8.83 13.11 0.07
CA PRO A 152 -9.59 14.01 0.92
C PRO A 152 -8.89 14.41 2.22
N ALA A 153 -8.01 13.56 2.74
CA ALA A 153 -7.34 13.77 4.03
C ALA A 153 -5.90 13.27 4.03
N ILE A 154 -5.04 13.97 4.76
CA ILE A 154 -3.63 13.60 4.99
C ILE A 154 -3.39 13.55 6.49
N VAL A 155 -2.76 12.46 6.95
CA VAL A 155 -2.19 12.33 8.30
C VAL A 155 -0.68 12.42 8.17
N VAL A 156 -0.03 13.21 9.01
CA VAL A 156 1.42 13.35 9.01
C VAL A 156 2.05 12.37 10.00
N TYR A 157 3.11 11.71 9.58
CA TYR A 157 3.96 10.89 10.40
C TYR A 157 5.40 11.42 10.36
N LEU A 158 5.85 12.03 11.47
CA LEU A 158 7.24 12.44 11.64
C LEU A 158 8.07 11.22 12.01
N ASN A 159 8.95 10.83 11.12
CA ASN A 159 9.82 9.68 11.26
C ASN A 159 11.23 10.10 11.64
N LYS A 160 12.03 9.17 12.15
CA LYS A 160 13.43 9.34 12.53
C LYS A 160 13.66 10.47 13.57
N VAL A 161 12.73 10.65 14.48
CA VAL A 161 12.83 11.65 15.54
C VAL A 161 13.99 11.38 16.51
N ASP A 162 14.49 10.14 16.52
CA ASP A 162 15.71 9.71 17.22
C ASP A 162 17.00 10.35 16.68
N GLN A 163 16.95 10.92 15.47
CA GLN A 163 18.08 11.64 14.85
C GLN A 163 18.11 13.12 15.17
N VAL A 164 17.12 13.62 15.90
CA VAL A 164 16.99 15.05 16.24
C VAL A 164 17.18 15.21 17.74
N ASP A 165 18.27 15.85 18.13
CA ASP A 165 18.62 16.09 19.55
C ASP A 165 17.80 17.24 20.15
N ASP A 166 17.40 18.22 19.32
CA ASP A 166 16.68 19.43 19.75
C ASP A 166 15.18 19.30 19.49
N LYS A 167 14.37 19.34 20.54
CA LYS A 167 12.92 19.29 20.46
C LYS A 167 12.31 20.48 19.74
N ASP A 168 12.94 21.66 19.82
CA ASP A 168 12.46 22.85 19.16
C ASP A 168 12.50 22.69 17.63
N MET A 169 13.48 21.91 17.13
CA MET A 169 13.54 21.54 15.71
C MET A 169 12.37 20.68 15.26
N ILE A 170 11.90 19.77 16.11
CA ILE A 170 10.73 18.91 15.76
C ILE A 170 9.47 19.79 15.68
N GLU A 171 9.29 20.72 16.62
CA GLU A 171 8.15 21.67 16.61
C GLU A 171 8.19 22.57 15.37
N LEU A 172 9.37 23.05 14.97
CA LEU A 172 9.56 23.86 13.77
C LEU A 172 9.17 23.09 12.50
N VAL A 173 9.62 21.84 12.38
CA VAL A 173 9.27 20.98 11.23
C VAL A 173 7.77 20.69 11.21
N GLU A 174 7.14 20.48 12.37
CA GLU A 174 5.70 20.29 12.47
C GLU A 174 4.94 21.54 11.97
N GLU A 175 5.37 22.74 12.37
CA GLU A 175 4.76 23.99 11.93
C GLU A 175 4.93 24.21 10.42
N GLU A 176 6.14 23.95 9.88
CA GLU A 176 6.39 24.04 8.43
C GLU A 176 5.47 23.13 7.62
N ILE A 177 5.25 21.88 8.11
CA ILE A 177 4.35 20.93 7.45
C ILE A 177 2.89 21.40 7.52
N ARG A 178 2.45 21.96 8.66
CA ARG A 178 1.09 22.52 8.82
C ARG A 178 0.85 23.67 7.87
N GLU A 179 1.79 24.60 7.75
CA GLU A 179 1.72 25.71 6.79
C GLU A 179 1.67 25.18 5.36
N LEU A 180 2.52 24.20 5.04
CA LEU A 180 2.55 23.58 3.73
C LEU A 180 1.21 22.93 3.37
N LEU A 181 0.64 22.10 4.25
CA LEU A 181 -0.66 21.45 4.05
C LEU A 181 -1.78 22.49 3.87
N THR A 182 -1.79 23.53 4.69
CA THR A 182 -2.75 24.63 4.62
C THR A 182 -2.66 25.34 3.27
N SER A 183 -1.46 25.58 2.74
CA SER A 183 -1.24 26.22 1.43
C SER A 183 -1.87 25.42 0.29
N TYR A 184 -1.91 24.09 0.40
CA TYR A 184 -2.57 23.18 -0.53
C TYR A 184 -4.03 22.86 -0.16
N LYS A 185 -4.62 23.61 0.79
CA LYS A 185 -6.03 23.49 1.23
C LYS A 185 -6.34 22.13 1.89
N TYR A 186 -5.39 21.55 2.56
CA TYR A 186 -5.63 20.52 3.56
C TYR A 186 -5.74 21.19 4.93
N PRO A 187 -6.57 20.65 5.85
CA PRO A 187 -6.54 21.09 7.24
C PRO A 187 -5.15 20.76 7.84
N GLY A 188 -4.47 21.77 8.36
CA GLY A 188 -3.15 21.69 8.99
C GLY A 188 -3.20 21.28 10.45
#